data_7c3c05fcf4b06df7ca61a42de62427b0
#
_entry.id   7c3c05fcf4b06df7ca61a42de62427b0
#
_cell.length_a   1.000
_cell.length_b   1.000
_cell.length_c   1.000
_cell.angle_alpha   90.00
_cell.angle_beta   90.00
_cell.angle_gamma   90.00
#
_symmetry.space_group_name_H-M   'P 1'
#
loop_
_entity.id
_entity.type
_entity.pdbx_description
1 polymer ?
#
loop_
_entity_poly.entity_id
_entity_poly.type
_entity_poly.pdbx_seq_one_letter_code
_entity_poly.pdbx_strand_id
1 'polypeptide(L)'
;MARPNRVKLSGEGCYHVIDRIAHREFLLRDERIKRRLVDLMHRAAAFSGVDVCTYVVMDNHLHLCVHVPEPAEVDERTVVERVGTLCGEARAVELRGELERLRAEGREDEAIRVLDRLRARMGDLSEFMKTFKQRVTQWYNRELGHEGTLWCGRFKSVLLEKDEAVRAVANYIHLNPVRARMVEAAAGYRWSGLGAAVRGDKRAIRGLSVIGMEGLSPARGARGAEGADMLARDARLVNGQIVGGIGFVREMTGRLSAKFRGSPTLRIVGRFGKESLYASHGGRSAPKRVA
;
A
#
# COMPACT_ATOMS: atom_id res chain seq x y z
N MET A 1 -20.59 -11.84 8.78
CA MET A 1 -20.87 -10.48 8.31
C MET A 1 -20.12 -10.23 7.01
N ALA A 2 -20.80 -9.82 5.92
CA ALA A 2 -20.15 -9.50 4.64
C ALA A 2 -19.22 -8.29 4.82
N ARG A 3 -17.96 -8.44 4.43
CA ARG A 3 -16.98 -7.34 4.47
C ARG A 3 -17.31 -6.31 3.38
N PRO A 4 -17.17 -5.00 3.62
CA PRO A 4 -17.40 -3.99 2.59
C PRO A 4 -16.46 -4.24 1.40
N ASN A 5 -16.97 -4.01 0.19
CA ASN A 5 -16.15 -4.08 -1.01
C ASN A 5 -15.08 -3.00 -0.95
N ARG A 6 -13.86 -3.34 -1.36
CA ARG A 6 -12.79 -2.37 -1.53
C ARG A 6 -13.10 -1.45 -2.70
N VAL A 7 -12.91 -0.17 -2.51
CA VAL A 7 -12.94 0.80 -3.60
C VAL A 7 -11.61 0.70 -4.33
N LYS A 8 -11.66 0.48 -5.64
CA LYS A 8 -10.52 0.41 -6.55
C LYS A 8 -10.92 1.00 -7.89
N LEU A 9 -10.10 1.90 -8.40
CA LEU A 9 -10.24 2.46 -9.74
C LEU A 9 -9.76 1.45 -10.79
N SER A 10 -10.24 1.58 -11.99
CA SER A 10 -9.77 0.83 -13.15
C SER A 10 -8.51 1.45 -13.79
N GLY A 11 -8.20 2.70 -13.44
CA GLY A 11 -7.03 3.46 -13.86
C GLY A 11 -6.18 3.88 -12.67
N GLU A 12 -5.48 4.99 -12.84
CA GLU A 12 -4.59 5.56 -11.83
C GLU A 12 -5.31 5.82 -10.50
N GLY A 13 -4.60 5.59 -9.40
CA GLY A 13 -5.13 5.90 -8.07
C GLY A 13 -4.12 5.80 -6.95
N CYS A 14 -4.34 6.61 -5.91
CA CYS A 14 -3.57 6.55 -4.67
C CYS A 14 -4.37 5.87 -3.57
N TYR A 15 -3.71 5.04 -2.77
CA TYR A 15 -4.38 4.22 -1.76
C TYR A 15 -3.62 4.20 -0.44
N HIS A 16 -4.34 4.41 0.66
CA HIS A 16 -3.86 4.02 1.98
C HIS A 16 -4.21 2.56 2.23
N VAL A 17 -3.22 1.72 2.35
CA VAL A 17 -3.36 0.28 2.61
C VAL A 17 -3.01 -0.01 4.05
N ILE A 18 -3.82 -0.85 4.69
CA ILE A 18 -3.61 -1.29 6.07
C ILE A 18 -3.75 -2.81 6.11
N ASP A 19 -2.73 -3.48 6.65
CA ASP A 19 -2.80 -4.91 6.88
C ASP A 19 -2.31 -5.29 8.28
N ARG A 20 -2.82 -6.37 8.82
CA ARG A 20 -2.58 -6.77 10.21
C ARG A 20 -2.21 -8.24 10.30
N ILE A 21 -1.35 -8.53 11.26
CA ILE A 21 -1.05 -9.90 11.67
C ILE A 21 -2.30 -10.53 12.32
N ALA A 22 -2.49 -11.83 12.07
CA ALA A 22 -3.55 -12.62 12.67
C ALA A 22 -3.47 -12.51 14.20
N HIS A 23 -4.63 -12.57 14.85
CA HIS A 23 -4.77 -12.47 16.31
C HIS A 23 -4.13 -11.23 16.95
N ARG A 24 -3.65 -10.26 16.16
CA ARG A 24 -2.89 -9.07 16.59
C ARG A 24 -1.56 -9.41 17.28
N GLU A 25 -1.01 -10.55 16.99
CA GLU A 25 0.28 -10.96 17.53
C GLU A 25 1.40 -10.04 17.07
N PHE A 26 2.42 -9.85 17.90
CA PHE A 26 3.54 -8.95 17.66
C PHE A 26 4.68 -9.64 16.88
N LEU A 27 4.33 -10.38 15.83
CA LEU A 27 5.28 -11.19 15.04
C LEU A 27 6.28 -10.36 14.24
N LEU A 28 6.07 -9.06 14.12
CA LEU A 28 6.95 -8.17 13.36
C LEU A 28 7.93 -7.38 14.24
N ARG A 29 8.15 -7.77 15.51
CA ARG A 29 9.09 -7.05 16.40
C ARG A 29 10.55 -7.19 15.98
N ASP A 30 10.93 -8.36 15.52
CA ASP A 30 12.31 -8.64 15.09
C ASP A 30 12.70 -7.77 13.89
N GLU A 31 13.84 -7.10 14.01
CA GLU A 31 14.36 -6.22 12.94
C GLU A 31 14.71 -6.97 11.65
N ARG A 32 15.11 -8.24 11.74
CA ARG A 32 15.37 -9.09 10.56
C ARG A 32 14.07 -9.32 9.79
N ILE A 33 12.98 -9.55 10.52
CA ILE A 33 11.64 -9.73 9.93
C ILE A 33 11.19 -8.43 9.26
N LYS A 34 11.32 -7.28 9.93
CA LYS A 34 10.99 -5.97 9.34
C LYS A 34 11.82 -5.68 8.09
N ARG A 35 13.12 -5.94 8.14
CA ARG A 35 14.01 -5.76 7.00
C ARG A 35 13.56 -6.60 5.80
N ARG A 36 13.29 -7.88 6.03
CA ARG A 36 12.85 -8.78 4.97
C ARG A 36 11.49 -8.40 4.42
N LEU A 37 10.57 -7.98 5.28
CA LEU A 37 9.25 -7.51 4.88
C LEU A 37 9.36 -6.27 3.97
N VAL A 38 10.18 -5.28 4.33
CA VAL A 38 10.43 -4.09 3.51
C VAL A 38 11.06 -4.46 2.16
N ASP A 39 12.04 -5.37 2.14
CA ASP A 39 12.64 -5.86 0.89
C ASP A 39 11.60 -6.53 -0.01
N LEU A 40 10.82 -7.48 0.51
CA LEU A 40 9.76 -8.17 -0.23
C LEU A 40 8.66 -7.23 -0.72
N MET A 41 8.33 -6.19 0.06
CA MET A 41 7.39 -5.15 -0.34
C MET A 41 7.87 -4.41 -1.59
N HIS A 42 9.11 -3.94 -1.60
CA HIS A 42 9.67 -3.24 -2.75
C HIS A 42 9.83 -4.14 -3.98
N ARG A 43 10.22 -5.39 -3.80
CA ARG A 43 10.29 -6.38 -4.90
C ARG A 43 8.92 -6.66 -5.50
N ALA A 44 7.90 -6.83 -4.65
CA ALA A 44 6.53 -7.02 -5.11
C ALA A 44 5.98 -5.77 -5.82
N ALA A 45 6.31 -4.57 -5.34
CA ALA A 45 5.94 -3.31 -5.97
C ALA A 45 6.58 -3.16 -7.36
N ALA A 46 7.88 -3.42 -7.47
CA ALA A 46 8.60 -3.39 -8.74
C ALA A 46 8.02 -4.41 -9.75
N PHE A 47 7.69 -5.62 -9.31
CA PHE A 47 7.02 -6.61 -10.15
C PHE A 47 5.64 -6.13 -10.62
N SER A 48 4.84 -5.61 -9.70
CA SER A 48 3.49 -5.17 -10.02
C SER A 48 3.43 -3.82 -10.75
N GLY A 49 4.55 -3.10 -10.86
CA GLY A 49 4.59 -1.77 -11.48
C GLY A 49 3.78 -0.72 -10.70
N VAL A 50 3.78 -0.82 -9.37
CA VAL A 50 3.16 0.16 -8.47
C VAL A 50 4.24 0.88 -7.66
N ASP A 51 3.97 2.12 -7.25
CA ASP A 51 4.88 2.87 -6.40
C ASP A 51 4.44 2.76 -4.93
N VAL A 52 5.35 2.34 -4.06
CA VAL A 52 5.18 2.49 -2.63
C VAL A 52 5.68 3.88 -2.24
N CYS A 53 4.74 4.83 -2.16
CA CYS A 53 5.06 6.24 -1.88
C CYS A 53 5.65 6.42 -0.48
N THR A 54 5.06 5.76 0.51
CA THR A 54 5.62 5.64 1.85
C THR A 54 5.00 4.46 2.60
N TYR A 55 5.58 4.11 3.74
CA TYR A 55 5.14 2.99 4.55
C TYR A 55 5.54 3.15 6.02
N VAL A 56 4.95 2.34 6.89
CA VAL A 56 5.44 2.04 8.23
C VAL A 56 5.14 0.59 8.59
N VAL A 57 6.15 -0.11 9.09
CA VAL A 57 6.03 -1.48 9.61
C VAL A 57 6.04 -1.42 11.14
N MET A 58 4.86 -1.56 11.74
CA MET A 58 4.68 -1.66 13.18
C MET A 58 4.89 -3.11 13.63
N ASP A 59 4.83 -3.38 14.94
CA ASP A 59 5.10 -4.72 15.48
C ASP A 59 4.03 -5.78 15.13
N ASN A 60 2.81 -5.37 14.79
CA ASN A 60 1.69 -6.27 14.47
C ASN A 60 0.81 -5.83 13.31
N HIS A 61 1.19 -4.77 12.61
CA HIS A 61 0.48 -4.27 11.44
C HIS A 61 1.39 -3.37 10.61
N LEU A 62 0.94 -3.06 9.40
CA LEU A 62 1.61 -2.13 8.52
C LEU A 62 0.63 -1.17 7.86
N HIS A 63 1.13 -0.01 7.51
CA HIS A 63 0.46 0.96 6.67
C HIS A 63 1.33 1.24 5.46
N LEU A 64 0.70 1.32 4.28
CA LEU A 64 1.36 1.72 3.04
C LEU A 64 0.55 2.85 2.40
N CYS A 65 1.24 3.81 1.80
CA CYS A 65 0.68 4.69 0.80
C CYS A 65 1.17 4.18 -0.56
N VAL A 66 0.24 3.75 -1.42
CA VAL A 66 0.55 3.12 -2.71
C VAL A 66 -0.08 3.93 -3.83
N HIS A 67 0.71 4.27 -4.83
CA HIS A 67 0.25 4.80 -6.10
C HIS A 67 0.23 3.68 -7.13
N VAL A 68 -0.91 3.46 -7.74
CA VAL A 68 -1.09 2.61 -8.91
C VAL A 68 -1.12 3.54 -10.11
N PRO A 69 -0.13 3.49 -11.01
CA PRO A 69 -0.11 4.36 -12.17
C PRO A 69 -1.19 3.99 -13.17
N GLU A 70 -1.44 4.87 -14.14
CA GLU A 70 -2.30 4.57 -15.27
C GLU A 70 -1.82 3.28 -15.96
N PRO A 71 -2.76 2.39 -16.36
CA PRO A 71 -2.39 1.19 -17.09
C PRO A 71 -1.61 1.51 -18.36
N ALA A 72 -0.45 0.90 -18.49
CA ALA A 72 0.39 1.00 -19.69
C ALA A 72 0.65 -0.41 -20.22
N GLU A 73 0.87 -0.51 -21.52
CA GLU A 73 1.31 -1.77 -22.12
C GLU A 73 2.69 -2.16 -21.56
N VAL A 74 2.82 -3.41 -21.16
CA VAL A 74 4.06 -3.95 -20.60
C VAL A 74 4.65 -4.91 -21.62
N ASP A 75 5.77 -4.53 -22.23
CA ASP A 75 6.48 -5.38 -23.18
C ASP A 75 7.09 -6.62 -22.52
N GLU A 76 7.49 -7.59 -23.32
CA GLU A 76 8.06 -8.85 -22.85
C GLU A 76 9.33 -8.64 -22.04
N ARG A 77 10.22 -7.76 -22.49
CA ARG A 77 11.47 -7.48 -21.80
C ARG A 77 11.18 -6.98 -20.38
N THR A 78 10.27 -6.04 -20.23
CA THR A 78 9.85 -5.52 -18.94
C THR A 78 9.20 -6.61 -18.06
N VAL A 79 8.40 -7.51 -18.63
CA VAL A 79 7.84 -8.65 -17.88
C VAL A 79 8.95 -9.53 -17.34
N VAL A 80 9.93 -9.89 -18.15
CA VAL A 80 11.07 -10.73 -17.73
C VAL A 80 11.91 -10.06 -16.65
N GLU A 81 12.24 -8.76 -16.81
CA GLU A 81 12.99 -7.98 -15.83
C GLU A 81 12.24 -7.90 -14.47
N ARG A 82 10.94 -7.68 -14.50
CA ARG A 82 10.09 -7.63 -13.30
C ARG A 82 9.99 -8.99 -12.61
N VAL A 83 9.94 -10.09 -13.37
CA VAL A 83 9.98 -11.45 -12.82
C VAL A 83 11.34 -11.70 -12.16
N GLY A 84 12.44 -11.29 -12.76
CA GLY A 84 13.78 -11.35 -12.17
C GLY A 84 13.88 -10.59 -10.85
N THR A 85 13.33 -9.39 -10.81
CA THR A 85 13.29 -8.59 -9.58
C THR A 85 12.53 -9.28 -8.45
N LEU A 86 11.39 -9.92 -8.74
CA LEU A 86 10.58 -10.59 -7.73
C LEU A 86 11.15 -11.95 -7.32
N CYS A 87 11.60 -12.75 -8.27
CA CYS A 87 11.90 -14.17 -8.09
C CYS A 87 13.39 -14.49 -8.12
N GLY A 88 14.22 -13.57 -8.61
CA GLY A 88 15.65 -13.77 -8.85
C GLY A 88 15.96 -13.99 -10.32
N GLU A 89 17.22 -13.74 -10.72
CA GLU A 89 17.68 -13.79 -12.10
C GLU A 89 17.51 -15.18 -12.74
N ALA A 90 17.73 -16.25 -11.99
CA ALA A 90 17.53 -17.62 -12.48
C ALA A 90 16.11 -17.81 -13.06
N ARG A 91 15.08 -17.28 -12.38
CA ARG A 91 13.69 -17.36 -12.86
C ARG A 91 13.44 -16.50 -14.10
N ALA A 92 14.12 -15.37 -14.24
CA ALA A 92 14.05 -14.57 -15.47
C ALA A 92 14.66 -15.30 -16.66
N VAL A 93 15.81 -15.95 -16.45
CA VAL A 93 16.47 -16.78 -17.48
C VAL A 93 15.59 -17.96 -17.89
N GLU A 94 15.02 -18.69 -16.92
CA GLU A 94 14.07 -19.79 -17.20
C GLU A 94 12.87 -19.32 -18.02
N LEU A 95 12.26 -18.19 -17.65
CA LEU A 95 11.12 -17.62 -18.37
C LEU A 95 11.50 -17.27 -19.80
N ARG A 96 12.65 -16.63 -20.01
CA ARG A 96 13.14 -16.30 -21.36
C ARG A 96 13.31 -17.55 -22.21
N GLY A 97 13.99 -18.58 -21.69
CA GLY A 97 14.16 -19.85 -22.37
C GLY A 97 12.84 -20.59 -22.64
N GLU A 98 11.85 -20.48 -21.74
CA GLU A 98 10.50 -21.01 -21.97
C GLU A 98 9.83 -20.33 -23.17
N LEU A 99 9.87 -19.01 -23.25
CA LEU A 99 9.28 -18.23 -24.34
C LEU A 99 9.98 -18.51 -25.69
N GLU A 100 11.32 -18.55 -25.69
CA GLU A 100 12.12 -18.86 -26.89
C GLU A 100 11.80 -20.27 -27.41
N ARG A 101 11.74 -21.26 -26.53
CA ARG A 101 11.39 -22.64 -26.89
C ARG A 101 9.98 -22.75 -27.46
N LEU A 102 8.98 -22.13 -26.83
CA LEU A 102 7.60 -22.15 -27.35
C LEU A 102 7.53 -21.58 -28.77
N ARG A 103 8.25 -20.50 -29.04
CA ARG A 103 8.32 -19.89 -30.37
C ARG A 103 9.01 -20.80 -31.40
N ALA A 104 10.11 -21.41 -31.00
CA ALA A 104 10.83 -22.35 -31.89
C ALA A 104 9.98 -23.58 -32.28
N GLU A 105 9.04 -23.96 -31.37
CA GLU A 105 8.06 -25.03 -31.60
C GLU A 105 6.82 -24.57 -32.37
N GLY A 106 6.74 -23.28 -32.82
CA GLY A 106 5.56 -22.70 -33.49
C GLY A 106 4.36 -22.46 -32.55
N ARG A 107 4.55 -22.44 -31.24
CA ARG A 107 3.51 -22.29 -30.20
C ARG A 107 3.42 -20.85 -29.69
N GLU A 108 3.39 -19.88 -30.59
CA GLU A 108 3.36 -18.45 -30.26
C GLU A 108 2.19 -18.08 -29.32
N ASP A 109 1.00 -18.65 -29.56
CA ASP A 109 -0.18 -18.41 -28.70
C ASP A 109 0.05 -18.82 -27.23
N GLU A 110 0.88 -19.82 -27.00
CA GLU A 110 1.21 -20.25 -25.63
C GLU A 110 2.21 -19.30 -24.99
N ALA A 111 3.18 -18.81 -25.73
CA ALA A 111 4.10 -17.78 -25.27
C ALA A 111 3.33 -16.50 -24.88
N ILE A 112 2.38 -16.08 -25.71
CA ILE A 112 1.49 -14.93 -25.42
C ILE A 112 0.69 -15.21 -24.14
N ARG A 113 0.07 -16.38 -23.97
CA ARG A 113 -0.68 -16.74 -22.76
C ARG A 113 0.18 -16.75 -21.50
N VAL A 114 1.45 -17.12 -21.58
CA VAL A 114 2.40 -17.05 -20.46
C VAL A 114 2.61 -15.60 -20.04
N LEU A 115 2.87 -14.72 -21.01
CA LEU A 115 3.06 -13.28 -20.76
C LEU A 115 1.81 -12.62 -20.21
N ASP A 116 0.63 -12.91 -20.75
CA ASP A 116 -0.63 -12.30 -20.34
C ASP A 116 -1.01 -12.68 -18.91
N ARG A 117 -0.74 -13.91 -18.47
CA ARG A 117 -0.89 -14.32 -17.06
C ARG A 117 0.01 -13.52 -16.12
N LEU A 118 1.19 -13.12 -16.56
CA LEU A 118 2.11 -12.28 -15.79
C LEU A 118 1.65 -10.83 -15.81
N ARG A 119 1.28 -10.29 -16.98
CA ARG A 119 0.74 -8.93 -17.16
C ARG A 119 -0.51 -8.69 -16.33
N ALA A 120 -1.42 -9.66 -16.26
CA ALA A 120 -2.64 -9.58 -15.46
C ALA A 120 -2.40 -9.37 -13.95
N ARG A 121 -1.15 -9.58 -13.49
CA ARG A 121 -0.73 -9.34 -12.10
C ARG A 121 -0.03 -7.99 -11.90
N MET A 122 0.07 -7.19 -12.97
CA MET A 122 0.72 -5.87 -12.97
C MET A 122 -0.34 -4.76 -13.01
N GLY A 123 0.01 -3.56 -12.55
CA GLY A 123 -0.90 -2.42 -12.53
C GLY A 123 -2.13 -2.58 -11.62
N ASP A 124 -2.09 -3.48 -10.64
CA ASP A 124 -3.24 -3.78 -9.79
C ASP A 124 -2.88 -3.84 -8.31
N LEU A 125 -3.56 -3.02 -7.49
CA LEU A 125 -3.35 -2.96 -6.04
C LEU A 125 -3.59 -4.32 -5.35
N SER A 126 -4.59 -5.08 -5.80
CA SER A 126 -4.95 -6.35 -5.16
C SER A 126 -3.94 -7.44 -5.48
N GLU A 127 -3.44 -7.49 -6.70
CA GLU A 127 -2.40 -8.43 -7.13
C GLU A 127 -1.04 -8.07 -6.50
N PHE A 128 -0.71 -6.76 -6.37
CA PHE A 128 0.44 -6.33 -5.59
C PHE A 128 0.37 -6.85 -4.16
N MET A 129 -0.72 -6.57 -3.45
CA MET A 129 -0.88 -6.98 -2.06
C MET A 129 -0.94 -8.50 -1.89
N LYS A 130 -1.54 -9.23 -2.82
CA LYS A 130 -1.55 -10.68 -2.85
C LYS A 130 -0.14 -11.24 -2.99
N THR A 131 0.62 -10.75 -3.97
CA THR A 131 2.01 -11.14 -4.22
C THR A 131 2.88 -10.87 -3.01
N PHE A 132 2.80 -9.65 -2.46
CA PHE A 132 3.54 -9.24 -1.26
C PHE A 132 3.23 -10.16 -0.07
N LYS A 133 1.96 -10.32 0.27
CA LYS A 133 1.53 -11.14 1.41
C LYS A 133 1.93 -12.60 1.28
N GLN A 134 1.77 -13.19 0.10
CA GLN A 134 2.17 -14.56 -0.17
C GLN A 134 3.68 -14.73 0.01
N ARG A 135 4.50 -13.82 -0.53
CA ARG A 135 5.96 -13.89 -0.40
C ARG A 135 6.42 -13.74 1.04
N VAL A 136 5.81 -12.84 1.80
CA VAL A 136 6.11 -12.69 3.23
C VAL A 136 5.73 -13.95 4.00
N THR A 137 4.52 -14.49 3.80
CA THR A 137 4.08 -15.70 4.50
C THR A 137 4.95 -16.90 4.16
N GLN A 138 5.25 -17.13 2.87
CA GLN A 138 6.11 -18.23 2.43
C GLN A 138 7.51 -18.14 3.04
N TRP A 139 8.11 -16.94 3.05
CA TRP A 139 9.41 -16.73 3.67
C TRP A 139 9.33 -16.94 5.18
N TYR A 140 8.34 -16.33 5.85
CA TYR A 140 8.17 -16.40 7.31
C TYR A 140 7.99 -17.84 7.78
N ASN A 141 7.08 -18.59 7.13
CA ASN A 141 6.81 -19.98 7.49
C ASN A 141 8.06 -20.86 7.31
N ARG A 142 8.76 -20.70 6.18
CA ARG A 142 9.98 -21.49 5.93
C ARG A 142 11.13 -21.16 6.88
N GLU A 143 11.34 -19.87 7.17
CA GLU A 143 12.47 -19.40 7.96
C GLU A 143 12.31 -19.63 9.46
N LEU A 144 11.07 -19.55 9.94
CA LEU A 144 10.76 -19.57 11.36
C LEU A 144 9.95 -20.82 11.79
N GLY A 145 9.75 -21.78 10.88
CA GLY A 145 8.99 -22.99 11.18
C GLY A 145 7.53 -22.73 11.54
N HIS A 146 6.95 -21.62 11.04
CA HIS A 146 5.56 -21.27 11.31
C HIS A 146 4.64 -21.90 10.26
N GLU A 147 3.45 -22.30 10.66
CA GLU A 147 2.43 -22.87 9.77
C GLU A 147 1.21 -21.96 9.68
N GLY A 148 0.54 -21.99 8.52
CA GLY A 148 -0.73 -21.30 8.31
C GLY A 148 -0.60 -19.84 7.84
N THR A 149 -1.66 -19.08 8.07
CA THR A 149 -1.74 -17.70 7.59
C THR A 149 -1.17 -16.70 8.59
N LEU A 150 -0.27 -15.85 8.11
CA LEU A 150 0.30 -14.77 8.90
C LEU A 150 -0.65 -13.57 9.09
N TRP A 151 -1.63 -13.40 8.21
CA TRP A 151 -2.44 -12.19 8.09
C TRP A 151 -3.87 -12.35 8.57
N CYS A 152 -4.41 -11.32 9.20
CA CYS A 152 -5.81 -11.28 9.69
C CYS A 152 -6.87 -11.27 8.56
N GLY A 153 -6.56 -11.82 7.39
CA GLY A 153 -7.43 -11.90 6.24
C GLY A 153 -7.12 -10.86 5.16
N ARG A 154 -8.13 -10.25 4.53
CA ARG A 154 -7.92 -9.26 3.47
C ARG A 154 -7.45 -7.93 4.03
N PHE A 155 -6.50 -7.28 3.35
CA PHE A 155 -6.09 -5.91 3.68
C PHE A 155 -7.26 -4.92 3.54
N LYS A 156 -7.17 -3.78 4.22
CA LYS A 156 -8.05 -2.63 4.02
C LYS A 156 -7.37 -1.65 3.07
N SER A 157 -8.16 -0.95 2.25
CA SER A 157 -7.68 0.16 1.46
C SER A 157 -8.66 1.32 1.50
N VAL A 158 -8.12 2.53 1.48
CA VAL A 158 -8.84 3.80 1.36
C VAL A 158 -8.35 4.47 0.10
N LEU A 159 -9.25 4.83 -0.82
CA LEU A 159 -8.91 5.62 -2.01
C LEU A 159 -8.65 7.06 -1.57
N LEU A 160 -7.56 7.64 -2.06
CA LEU A 160 -7.11 8.99 -1.73
C LEU A 160 -7.17 9.87 -2.97
N GLU A 161 -7.63 11.10 -2.80
CA GLU A 161 -7.37 12.16 -3.77
C GLU A 161 -5.87 12.47 -3.80
N LYS A 162 -5.34 12.76 -4.99
CA LYS A 162 -3.94 13.20 -5.13
C LYS A 162 -3.69 14.49 -4.32
N ASP A 163 -2.43 14.79 -4.12
CA ASP A 163 -1.93 15.99 -3.44
C ASP A 163 -2.22 16.03 -1.94
N GLU A 164 -3.19 16.81 -1.49
CA GLU A 164 -3.36 17.11 -0.05
C GLU A 164 -3.75 15.89 0.77
N ALA A 165 -4.70 15.06 0.27
CA ALA A 165 -5.14 13.88 1.01
C ALA A 165 -4.03 12.82 1.10
N VAL A 166 -3.25 12.65 0.04
CA VAL A 166 -2.10 11.74 0.03
C VAL A 166 -1.03 12.22 1.01
N ARG A 167 -0.70 13.51 1.04
CA ARG A 167 0.28 14.09 1.98
C ARG A 167 -0.20 13.99 3.43
N ALA A 168 -1.48 14.26 3.68
CA ALA A 168 -2.08 14.10 5.01
C ALA A 168 -1.98 12.65 5.51
N VAL A 169 -2.28 11.67 4.64
CA VAL A 169 -2.17 10.25 4.97
C VAL A 169 -0.71 9.82 5.12
N ALA A 170 0.21 10.32 4.30
CA ALA A 170 1.63 10.06 4.47
C ALA A 170 2.13 10.53 5.84
N ASN A 171 1.77 11.74 6.26
CA ASN A 171 2.07 12.26 7.60
C ASN A 171 1.43 11.39 8.70
N TYR A 172 0.17 10.99 8.52
CA TYR A 172 -0.49 10.04 9.42
C TYR A 172 0.31 8.73 9.56
N ILE A 173 0.81 8.17 8.45
CA ILE A 173 1.63 6.95 8.42
C ILE A 173 2.93 7.17 9.18
N HIS A 174 3.64 8.28 8.92
CA HIS A 174 4.92 8.60 9.57
C HIS A 174 4.80 8.78 11.08
N LEU A 175 3.66 9.29 11.57
CA LEU A 175 3.44 9.54 12.98
C LEU A 175 2.97 8.29 13.77
N ASN A 176 2.71 7.15 13.12
CA ASN A 176 2.28 5.93 13.82
C ASN A 176 3.27 5.49 14.92
N PRO A 177 4.59 5.45 14.69
CA PRO A 177 5.55 5.06 15.71
C PRO A 177 5.63 6.06 16.89
N VAL A 178 5.44 7.36 16.60
CA VAL A 178 5.40 8.40 17.66
C VAL A 178 4.16 8.22 18.53
N ARG A 179 2.98 8.02 17.91
CA ARG A 179 1.74 7.71 18.65
C ARG A 179 1.82 6.43 19.46
N ALA A 180 2.59 5.45 18.98
CA ALA A 180 2.85 4.20 19.71
C ALA A 180 3.97 4.33 20.74
N ARG A 181 4.55 5.52 20.91
CA ARG A 181 5.68 5.80 21.84
C ARG A 181 6.91 4.93 21.58
N MET A 182 7.12 4.50 20.34
CA MET A 182 8.29 3.73 19.93
C MET A 182 9.51 4.63 19.65
N VAL A 183 9.25 5.88 19.24
CA VAL A 183 10.24 6.93 18.99
C VAL A 183 9.65 8.29 19.35
N GLU A 184 10.50 9.26 19.63
CA GLU A 184 10.09 10.66 19.90
C GLU A 184 9.80 11.43 18.62
N ALA A 185 10.56 11.16 17.55
CA ALA A 185 10.42 11.80 16.23
C ALA A 185 10.20 10.76 15.13
N ALA A 186 9.30 11.06 14.20
CA ALA A 186 8.94 10.16 13.10
C ALA A 186 10.14 9.73 12.24
N ALA A 187 11.08 10.64 11.97
CA ALA A 187 12.32 10.38 11.24
C ALA A 187 13.27 9.39 11.96
N GLY A 188 13.12 9.24 13.27
CA GLY A 188 13.88 8.27 14.08
C GLY A 188 13.50 6.82 13.82
N TYR A 189 12.28 6.56 13.32
CA TYR A 189 11.82 5.19 13.12
C TYR A 189 12.29 4.63 11.77
N ARG A 190 13.33 3.77 11.81
CA ARG A 190 13.98 3.24 10.59
C ARG A 190 13.08 2.39 9.69
N TRP A 191 12.02 1.79 10.23
CA TRP A 191 11.09 0.90 9.52
C TRP A 191 9.89 1.64 8.95
N SER A 192 10.12 2.90 8.55
CA SER A 192 9.16 3.73 7.84
C SER A 192 9.80 4.34 6.58
N GLY A 193 8.98 4.73 5.60
CA GLY A 193 9.45 5.41 4.41
C GLY A 193 10.21 6.69 4.73
N LEU A 194 9.73 7.51 5.68
CA LEU A 194 10.44 8.70 6.14
C LEU A 194 11.79 8.36 6.77
N GLY A 195 11.79 7.43 7.74
CA GLY A 195 13.03 7.05 8.42
C GLY A 195 14.05 6.39 7.49
N ALA A 196 13.61 5.64 6.49
CA ALA A 196 14.47 5.07 5.46
C ALA A 196 15.03 6.16 4.53
N ALA A 197 14.20 7.11 4.07
CA ALA A 197 14.62 8.21 3.20
C ALA A 197 15.66 9.10 3.87
N VAL A 198 15.48 9.45 5.15
CA VAL A 198 16.44 10.21 5.95
C VAL A 198 17.79 9.49 6.05
N ARG A 199 17.80 8.16 5.99
CA ARG A 199 19.03 7.34 5.97
C ARG A 199 19.58 7.08 4.56
N GLY A 200 19.03 7.72 3.54
CA GLY A 200 19.49 7.63 2.16
C GLY A 200 18.99 6.44 1.35
N ASP A 201 17.95 5.73 1.80
CA ASP A 201 17.33 4.67 0.96
C ASP A 201 16.70 5.29 -0.27
N LYS A 202 17.29 5.03 -1.44
CA LYS A 202 16.87 5.59 -2.74
C LYS A 202 15.43 5.22 -3.10
N ARG A 203 14.94 4.04 -2.69
CA ARG A 203 13.58 3.58 -2.97
C ARG A 203 12.57 4.41 -2.16
N ALA A 204 12.89 4.66 -0.89
CA ALA A 204 12.05 5.50 -0.03
C ALA A 204 12.05 6.97 -0.49
N ILE A 205 13.20 7.51 -0.88
CA ILE A 205 13.31 8.88 -1.45
C ILE A 205 12.45 8.98 -2.71
N ARG A 206 12.60 8.04 -3.66
CA ARG A 206 11.77 8.00 -4.87
C ARG A 206 10.28 7.90 -4.53
N GLY A 207 9.89 7.06 -3.59
CA GLY A 207 8.50 6.92 -3.17
C GLY A 207 7.90 8.23 -2.66
N LEU A 208 8.65 8.95 -1.81
CA LEU A 208 8.22 10.26 -1.31
C LEU A 208 8.12 11.32 -2.42
N SER A 209 8.99 11.27 -3.45
CA SER A 209 8.92 12.22 -4.57
C SER A 209 7.67 12.04 -5.41
N VAL A 210 7.13 10.81 -5.55
CA VAL A 210 5.86 10.55 -6.26
C VAL A 210 4.68 11.35 -5.67
N ILE A 211 4.74 11.69 -4.40
CA ILE A 211 3.69 12.43 -3.69
C ILE A 211 4.11 13.86 -3.30
N GLY A 212 5.16 14.39 -3.94
CA GLY A 212 5.64 15.75 -3.71
C GLY A 212 6.13 15.99 -2.27
N MET A 213 6.74 14.99 -1.65
CA MET A 213 7.31 15.06 -0.31
C MET A 213 8.85 14.89 -0.32
N GLU A 214 9.49 15.27 -1.41
CA GLU A 214 10.93 15.36 -1.50
C GLU A 214 11.47 16.51 -0.61
N GLY A 215 12.69 16.37 -0.15
CA GLY A 215 13.36 17.40 0.66
C GLY A 215 12.93 17.48 2.13
N LEU A 216 12.23 16.45 2.63
CA LEU A 216 11.98 16.30 4.06
C LEU A 216 13.33 16.07 4.78
N SER A 217 13.87 17.16 5.37
CA SER A 217 15.05 17.04 6.23
C SER A 217 14.66 16.44 7.59
N PRO A 218 15.62 15.79 8.29
CA PRO A 218 15.39 15.30 9.66
C PRO A 218 14.86 16.38 10.61
N ALA A 219 15.28 17.63 10.42
CA ALA A 219 14.86 18.76 11.23
C ALA A 219 13.41 19.19 10.99
N ARG A 220 12.90 19.06 9.76
CA ARG A 220 11.48 19.35 9.44
C ARG A 220 10.54 18.21 9.79
N GLY A 221 10.98 16.97 9.64
CA GLY A 221 10.20 15.79 10.08
C GLY A 221 9.99 15.70 11.59
N ALA A 222 10.89 16.31 12.38
CA ALA A 222 10.77 16.37 13.83
C ALA A 222 9.90 17.51 14.36
N ARG A 223 9.78 18.62 13.59
CA ARG A 223 9.05 19.82 14.01
C ARG A 223 7.80 20.13 13.14
N GLY A 224 7.52 19.32 12.11
CA GLY A 224 6.40 19.53 11.20
C GLY A 224 5.04 19.10 11.74
N ALA A 225 4.97 18.72 12.99
CA ALA A 225 3.72 18.58 13.71
C ALA A 225 3.34 19.94 14.30
N GLU A 226 2.80 20.83 13.49
CA GLU A 226 2.00 21.91 14.01
C GLU A 226 0.76 21.31 14.67
N GLY A 227 0.85 21.18 16.00
CA GLY A 227 -0.28 20.95 16.85
C GLY A 227 -0.49 19.49 17.30
N ALA A 228 -0.92 19.39 18.54
CA ALA A 228 -1.41 18.17 19.20
C ALA A 228 -2.53 17.44 18.39
N ASP A 229 -3.23 18.15 17.50
CA ASP A 229 -4.28 17.62 16.61
C ASP A 229 -3.76 16.63 15.57
N MET A 230 -2.54 16.77 15.06
CA MET A 230 -1.96 15.78 14.11
C MET A 230 -1.55 14.48 14.78
N LEU A 231 -1.36 14.46 16.09
CA LEU A 231 -1.11 13.25 16.87
C LEU A 231 -2.41 12.49 17.17
N ALA A 232 -3.55 13.14 17.08
CA ALA A 232 -4.84 12.50 17.28
C ALA A 232 -5.05 11.40 16.22
N ARG A 233 -5.45 10.21 16.67
CA ARG A 233 -5.77 9.10 15.78
C ARG A 233 -7.05 9.37 15.03
N ASP A 234 -6.98 9.86 13.81
CA ASP A 234 -8.18 9.99 12.99
C ASP A 234 -8.59 8.62 12.43
N ALA A 235 -9.61 8.04 13.06
CA ALA A 235 -10.15 6.75 12.64
C ALA A 235 -10.74 6.79 11.22
N ARG A 236 -11.04 7.97 10.69
CA ARG A 236 -11.62 8.16 9.34
C ARG A 236 -10.59 7.92 8.25
N LEU A 237 -9.31 8.25 8.47
CA LEU A 237 -8.21 7.93 7.56
C LEU A 237 -7.96 6.41 7.44
N VAL A 238 -8.45 5.63 8.39
CA VAL A 238 -8.27 4.17 8.48
C VAL A 238 -9.52 3.40 8.10
N ASN A 239 -10.70 3.96 8.39
CA ASN A 239 -11.99 3.30 8.23
C ASN A 239 -12.85 3.91 7.10
N GLY A 240 -12.43 5.05 6.53
CA GLY A 240 -13.02 5.61 5.33
C GLY A 240 -12.82 4.68 4.12
N GLN A 241 -13.60 4.89 3.07
CA GLN A 241 -13.43 4.21 1.79
C GLN A 241 -12.78 5.14 0.76
N ILE A 242 -13.07 6.44 0.83
CA ILE A 242 -12.54 7.49 -0.02
C ILE A 242 -12.21 8.68 0.89
N VAL A 243 -11.06 9.31 0.69
CA VAL A 243 -10.63 10.52 1.41
C VAL A 243 -10.12 11.54 0.40
N GLY A 244 -10.59 12.77 0.52
CA GLY A 244 -10.22 13.89 -0.36
C GLY A 244 -11.07 15.12 -0.10
N GLY A 245 -10.98 16.12 -0.96
CA GLY A 245 -11.89 17.25 -1.01
C GLY A 245 -13.33 16.81 -1.28
N ILE A 246 -14.30 17.67 -0.93
CA ILE A 246 -15.73 17.30 -1.02
C ILE A 246 -16.14 16.95 -2.47
N GLY A 247 -15.59 17.64 -3.46
CA GLY A 247 -15.85 17.40 -4.89
C GLY A 247 -15.42 15.99 -5.30
N PHE A 248 -14.17 15.63 -5.01
CA PHE A 248 -13.61 14.31 -5.28
C PHE A 248 -14.40 13.19 -4.60
N VAL A 249 -14.67 13.35 -3.31
CA VAL A 249 -15.40 12.31 -2.55
C VAL A 249 -16.81 12.11 -3.10
N ARG A 250 -17.51 13.18 -3.49
CA ARG A 250 -18.84 13.10 -4.12
C ARG A 250 -18.78 12.43 -5.49
N GLU A 251 -17.84 12.85 -6.35
CA GLU A 251 -17.64 12.28 -7.67
C GLU A 251 -17.35 10.78 -7.60
N MET A 252 -16.33 10.40 -6.83
CA MET A 252 -15.93 9.00 -6.68
C MET A 252 -17.01 8.14 -6.05
N THR A 253 -17.77 8.70 -5.11
CA THR A 253 -18.93 8.03 -4.51
C THR A 253 -20.01 7.77 -5.56
N GLY A 254 -20.30 8.75 -6.43
CA GLY A 254 -21.25 8.61 -7.54
C GLY A 254 -20.79 7.56 -8.57
N ARG A 255 -19.54 7.66 -9.04
CA ARG A 255 -18.93 6.70 -10.01
C ARG A 255 -18.88 5.27 -9.48
N LEU A 256 -18.75 5.10 -8.19
CA LEU A 256 -18.56 3.80 -7.54
C LEU A 256 -19.80 3.34 -6.75
N SER A 257 -20.94 4.01 -6.94
CA SER A 257 -22.18 3.77 -6.19
C SER A 257 -22.60 2.29 -6.17
N ALA A 258 -22.44 1.57 -7.27
CA ALA A 258 -22.73 0.13 -7.35
C ALA A 258 -21.88 -0.74 -6.39
N LYS A 259 -20.73 -0.22 -5.92
CA LYS A 259 -19.83 -0.90 -4.96
C LYS A 259 -20.18 -0.60 -3.50
N PHE A 260 -21.03 0.39 -3.26
CA PHE A 260 -21.48 0.74 -1.92
C PHE A 260 -22.84 0.07 -1.62
N ARG A 261 -22.94 -0.53 -0.43
CA ARG A 261 -24.23 -1.00 0.08
C ARG A 261 -24.87 0.14 0.87
N GLY A 262 -25.92 0.74 0.32
CA GLY A 262 -26.62 1.91 0.89
C GLY A 262 -25.93 3.23 0.52
N SER A 263 -26.60 4.35 0.82
CA SER A 263 -26.06 5.69 0.58
C SER A 263 -24.82 5.93 1.44
N PRO A 264 -23.66 6.27 0.86
CA PRO A 264 -22.47 6.54 1.64
C PRO A 264 -22.64 7.83 2.45
N THR A 265 -22.28 7.78 3.72
CA THR A 265 -22.29 8.95 4.60
C THR A 265 -20.98 9.70 4.43
N LEU A 266 -21.06 10.98 4.07
CA LEU A 266 -19.93 11.91 4.05
C LEU A 266 -19.67 12.46 5.45
N ARG A 267 -18.43 12.41 5.91
CA ARG A 267 -18.01 12.99 7.19
C ARG A 267 -16.76 13.84 6.99
N ILE A 268 -16.74 15.00 7.61
CA ILE A 268 -15.55 15.85 7.65
C ILE A 268 -14.46 15.13 8.45
N VAL A 269 -13.28 14.99 7.89
CA VAL A 269 -12.10 14.39 8.55
C VAL A 269 -11.35 15.43 9.37
N GLY A 270 -11.35 16.69 8.91
CA GLY A 270 -10.62 17.78 9.52
C GLY A 270 -10.07 18.73 8.48
N ARG A 271 -9.40 19.78 8.93
CA ARG A 271 -8.60 20.65 8.07
C ARG A 271 -7.17 20.16 8.05
N PHE A 272 -6.63 19.99 6.86
CA PHE A 272 -5.22 19.74 6.63
C PHE A 272 -4.71 20.90 5.77
N GLY A 273 -3.85 21.72 6.35
CA GLY A 273 -3.46 22.98 5.70
C GLY A 273 -4.63 23.95 5.54
N LYS A 274 -4.85 24.45 4.33
CA LYS A 274 -5.96 25.38 4.01
C LYS A 274 -7.25 24.66 3.61
N GLU A 275 -7.18 23.36 3.32
CA GLU A 275 -8.30 22.59 2.80
C GLU A 275 -8.99 21.72 3.84
N SER A 276 -10.27 21.49 3.65
CA SER A 276 -11.05 20.54 4.44
C SER A 276 -11.08 19.20 3.71
N LEU A 277 -10.64 18.14 4.38
CA LEU A 277 -10.75 16.78 3.88
C LEU A 277 -12.01 16.11 4.38
N TYR A 278 -12.60 15.30 3.53
CA TYR A 278 -13.83 14.55 3.77
C TYR A 278 -13.55 13.05 3.60
N ALA A 279 -14.26 12.21 4.32
CA ALA A 279 -14.22 10.77 4.14
C ALA A 279 -15.61 10.22 3.86
N SER A 280 -15.72 9.30 2.91
CA SER A 280 -16.91 8.47 2.73
C SER A 280 -16.82 7.22 3.59
N HIS A 281 -17.93 6.85 4.19
CA HIS A 281 -18.11 5.57 4.86
C HIS A 281 -19.21 4.80 4.17
N GLY A 282 -18.98 3.51 3.86
CA GLY A 282 -20.03 2.62 3.38
C GLY A 282 -21.14 2.52 4.45
N GLY A 283 -22.40 2.71 4.02
CA GLY A 283 -23.54 2.74 4.91
C GLY A 283 -23.66 1.47 5.77
N ARG A 284 -23.20 1.58 7.01
CA ARG A 284 -23.69 0.80 8.13
C ARG A 284 -24.30 1.80 9.10
N SER A 285 -25.58 1.61 9.42
CA SER A 285 -26.17 2.23 10.59
C SER A 285 -25.22 2.06 11.77
N ALA A 286 -24.93 3.15 12.46
CA ALA A 286 -24.21 3.11 13.73
C ALA A 286 -24.88 2.04 14.62
N PRO A 287 -24.11 1.25 15.39
CA PRO A 287 -24.73 0.39 16.39
C PRO A 287 -25.60 1.29 17.27
N LYS A 288 -26.88 0.98 17.37
CA LYS A 288 -27.77 1.59 18.34
C LYS A 288 -27.06 1.47 19.69
N ARG A 289 -26.80 2.60 20.34
CA ARG A 289 -26.46 2.58 21.75
C ARG A 289 -27.62 1.86 22.44
N VAL A 290 -27.35 0.70 22.96
CA VAL A 290 -28.25 0.09 23.94
C VAL A 290 -28.12 0.99 25.18
N ALA A 291 -29.25 1.51 25.59
CA ALA A 291 -29.42 2.32 26.78
C ALA A 291 -29.01 1.52 28.03
#